data_70f3e1d2aba5005b961453f95c568662
#
_entry.id   70f3e1d2aba5005b961453f95c568662
#
_cell.length_a   1.000
_cell.length_b   1.000
_cell.length_c   1.000
_cell.angle_alpha   90.00
_cell.angle_beta   90.00
_cell.angle_gamma   90.00
#
_symmetry.space_group_name_H-M   'P 1'
#
loop_
_entity.id
_entity.type
_entity.pdbx_description
1 polymer ?
#
loop_
_entity_poly.entity_id
_entity_poly.type
_entity_poly.pdbx_seq_one_letter_code
_entity_poly.pdbx_strand_id
1 'polypeptide(L)'
;MKVLLDEKGFIQSYALIGDLVDGIEVPDPEDTDYFAEHYASYKVADGTATFDEEQEKALQNEAVLDDLRTRREVECFSVINRGQLWYEGVTVKQLLDLRQWYKDWLAVTETLVVPEKPTWLT
;
A
#
# COMPACT_ATOMS: atom_id res chain seq x y z
N MET A 1 27.12 1.12 -10.24
CA MET A 1 26.05 0.38 -9.57
C MET A 1 25.47 -0.66 -10.53
N LYS A 2 25.17 -1.83 -10.04
CA LYS A 2 24.46 -2.87 -10.80
C LYS A 2 22.99 -2.89 -10.42
N VAL A 3 22.09 -3.02 -11.39
CA VAL A 3 20.64 -3.05 -11.15
C VAL A 3 19.96 -4.17 -11.91
N LEU A 4 18.90 -4.71 -11.34
CA LEU A 4 17.92 -5.56 -12.01
C LEU A 4 16.65 -4.75 -12.24
N LEU A 5 16.08 -4.91 -13.44
CA LEU A 5 14.90 -4.17 -13.86
C LEU A 5 13.66 -5.06 -13.90
N ASP A 6 12.50 -4.48 -13.65
CA ASP A 6 11.23 -5.13 -13.90
C ASP A 6 10.85 -5.05 -15.38
N GLU A 7 9.67 -5.55 -15.74
CA GLU A 7 9.19 -5.58 -17.13
C GLU A 7 9.05 -4.19 -17.75
N LYS A 8 8.86 -3.17 -16.92
CA LYS A 8 8.65 -1.78 -17.37
C LYS A 8 9.93 -0.95 -17.37
N GLY A 9 11.05 -1.52 -16.92
CA GLY A 9 12.34 -0.85 -16.87
C GLY A 9 12.62 -0.12 -15.53
N PHE A 10 11.79 -0.31 -14.52
CA PHE A 10 12.06 0.22 -13.19
C PHE A 10 12.98 -0.69 -12.41
N ILE A 11 13.77 -0.12 -11.50
CA ILE A 11 14.74 -0.87 -10.70
C ILE A 11 14.01 -1.77 -9.69
N GLN A 12 14.22 -3.06 -9.81
CA GLN A 12 13.69 -4.07 -8.90
C GLN A 12 14.65 -4.38 -7.75
N SER A 13 15.95 -4.41 -8.07
CA SER A 13 17.03 -4.67 -7.12
C SER A 13 18.28 -3.92 -7.56
N TYR A 14 19.18 -3.61 -6.60
CA TYR A 14 20.43 -2.94 -6.92
C TYR A 14 21.56 -3.39 -5.99
N ALA A 15 22.81 -3.19 -6.45
CA ALA A 15 24.02 -3.38 -5.66
C ALA A 15 24.96 -2.20 -5.93
N LEU A 16 25.26 -1.42 -4.90
CA LEU A 16 26.23 -0.31 -4.98
C LEU A 16 27.65 -0.83 -5.02
N ILE A 17 27.94 -1.89 -4.27
CA ILE A 17 29.24 -2.53 -4.18
C ILE A 17 29.05 -4.03 -4.45
N GLY A 18 29.96 -4.62 -5.21
CA GLY A 18 29.87 -6.03 -5.57
C GLY A 18 29.10 -6.24 -6.88
N ASP A 19 28.69 -7.48 -7.10
CA ASP A 19 28.02 -7.88 -8.33
C ASP A 19 26.58 -8.32 -8.06
N LEU A 20 25.78 -8.27 -9.09
CA LEU A 20 24.38 -8.72 -9.08
C LEU A 20 24.17 -9.57 -10.32
N VAL A 21 23.76 -10.82 -10.15
CA VAL A 21 23.56 -11.77 -11.26
C VAL A 21 22.53 -11.19 -12.23
N ASP A 22 22.88 -11.17 -13.51
CA ASP A 22 22.10 -10.58 -14.61
C ASP A 22 21.88 -9.07 -14.46
N GLY A 23 22.64 -8.40 -13.58
CA GLY A 23 22.54 -6.96 -13.38
C GLY A 23 23.12 -6.16 -14.53
N ILE A 24 22.57 -4.97 -14.73
CA ILE A 24 23.02 -3.99 -15.71
C ILE A 24 23.82 -2.90 -14.99
N GLU A 25 24.96 -2.49 -15.57
CA GLU A 25 25.75 -1.39 -15.03
C GLU A 25 25.13 -0.05 -15.34
N VAL A 26 24.92 0.77 -14.30
CA VAL A 26 24.47 2.17 -14.44
C VAL A 26 25.31 3.05 -13.52
N PRO A 27 25.41 4.38 -13.77
CA PRO A 27 26.10 5.29 -12.87
C PRO A 27 25.52 5.25 -11.46
N ASP A 28 26.34 5.45 -10.46
CA ASP A 28 25.90 5.55 -9.06
C ASP A 28 24.99 6.77 -8.87
N PRO A 29 23.96 6.70 -8.01
CA PRO A 29 23.11 7.84 -7.72
C PRO A 29 23.87 8.93 -6.97
N GLU A 30 23.50 10.19 -7.17
CA GLU A 30 24.10 11.31 -6.44
C GLU A 30 23.77 11.27 -4.95
N ASP A 31 22.51 10.98 -4.63
CA ASP A 31 22.03 10.82 -3.25
C ASP A 31 21.66 9.34 -3.03
N THR A 32 22.59 8.62 -2.42
CA THR A 32 22.43 7.18 -2.18
C THR A 32 21.35 6.88 -1.14
N ASP A 33 21.15 7.76 -0.17
CA ASP A 33 20.11 7.58 0.86
C ASP A 33 18.71 7.74 0.27
N TYR A 34 18.49 8.77 -0.51
CA TYR A 34 17.24 8.98 -1.23
C TYR A 34 16.95 7.83 -2.20
N PHE A 35 17.97 7.42 -2.96
CA PHE A 35 17.86 6.30 -3.89
C PHE A 35 17.48 5.01 -3.15
N ALA A 36 18.10 4.71 -2.02
CA ALA A 36 17.82 3.50 -1.26
C ALA A 36 16.36 3.43 -0.79
N GLU A 37 15.75 4.57 -0.47
CA GLU A 37 14.36 4.66 -0.05
C GLU A 37 13.36 4.64 -1.22
N HIS A 38 13.80 5.03 -2.44
CA HIS A 38 12.92 5.24 -3.59
C HIS A 38 13.35 4.51 -4.86
N TYR A 39 14.22 3.50 -4.77
CA TYR A 39 14.81 2.87 -5.96
C TYR A 39 13.78 2.32 -6.95
N ALA A 40 12.63 1.85 -6.47
CA ALA A 40 11.56 1.32 -7.32
C ALA A 40 10.88 2.38 -8.20
N SER A 41 11.13 3.67 -7.93
CA SER A 41 10.64 4.79 -8.71
C SER A 41 11.65 5.29 -9.74
N TYR A 42 12.82 4.65 -9.85
CA TYR A 42 13.84 4.98 -10.84
C TYR A 42 13.70 4.07 -12.05
N LYS A 43 13.62 4.68 -13.21
CA LYS A 43 13.57 3.97 -14.50
C LYS A 43 14.91 4.09 -15.20
N VAL A 44 15.38 2.98 -15.74
CA VAL A 44 16.63 2.96 -16.52
C VAL A 44 16.29 3.09 -18.00
N ALA A 45 16.83 4.15 -18.62
CA ALA A 45 16.76 4.40 -20.05
C ALA A 45 18.11 4.94 -20.51
N ASP A 46 18.59 4.47 -21.66
CA ASP A 46 19.87 4.90 -22.24
C ASP A 46 21.06 4.73 -21.27
N GLY A 47 21.02 3.70 -20.44
CA GLY A 47 22.08 3.38 -19.48
C GLY A 47 22.12 4.24 -18.24
N THR A 48 21.10 5.05 -17.99
CA THR A 48 21.01 5.96 -16.85
C THR A 48 19.70 5.78 -16.08
N ALA A 49 19.78 5.74 -14.75
CA ALA A 49 18.62 5.69 -13.88
C ALA A 49 18.09 7.10 -13.64
N THR A 50 16.80 7.31 -13.90
CA THR A 50 16.13 8.60 -13.73
C THR A 50 14.90 8.43 -12.84
N PHE A 51 14.71 9.33 -11.87
CA PHE A 51 13.55 9.34 -10.99
C PHE A 51 12.27 9.64 -11.77
N ASP A 52 11.25 8.83 -11.54
CA ASP A 52 9.94 8.97 -12.17
C ASP A 52 8.89 9.34 -11.11
N GLU A 53 8.42 10.58 -11.14
CA GLU A 53 7.47 11.09 -10.15
C GLU A 53 6.11 10.38 -10.23
N GLU A 54 5.67 10.01 -11.42
CA GLU A 54 4.40 9.30 -11.60
C GLU A 54 4.44 7.92 -10.97
N GLN A 55 5.55 7.20 -11.14
CA GLN A 55 5.76 5.91 -10.50
C GLN A 55 5.81 6.04 -8.99
N GLU A 56 6.49 7.04 -8.47
CA GLU A 56 6.54 7.31 -7.02
C GLU A 56 5.14 7.54 -6.44
N LYS A 57 4.32 8.36 -7.10
CA LYS A 57 2.93 8.60 -6.68
C LYS A 57 2.10 7.34 -6.74
N ALA A 58 2.25 6.52 -7.78
CA ALA A 58 1.53 5.26 -7.92
C ALA A 58 1.87 4.28 -6.80
N LEU A 59 3.16 4.17 -6.45
CA LEU A 59 3.62 3.32 -5.35
C LEU A 59 3.11 3.82 -3.99
N GLN A 60 3.14 5.12 -3.75
CA GLN A 60 2.61 5.71 -2.52
C GLN A 60 1.11 5.49 -2.40
N ASN A 61 0.35 5.68 -3.48
CA ASN A 61 -1.09 5.43 -3.50
C ASN A 61 -1.39 3.96 -3.23
N GLU A 62 -0.66 3.04 -3.83
CA GLU A 62 -0.85 1.60 -3.59
C GLU A 62 -0.54 1.25 -2.14
N ALA A 63 0.49 1.83 -1.53
CA ALA A 63 0.82 1.62 -0.12
C ALA A 63 -0.31 2.13 0.80
N VAL A 64 -0.91 3.28 0.49
CA VAL A 64 -2.07 3.82 1.22
C VAL A 64 -3.27 2.87 1.09
N LEU A 65 -3.56 2.38 -0.11
CA LEU A 65 -4.67 1.45 -0.34
C LEU A 65 -4.46 0.12 0.40
N ASP A 66 -3.24 -0.41 0.40
CA ASP A 66 -2.92 -1.64 1.13
C ASP A 66 -3.07 -1.46 2.64
N ASP A 67 -2.66 -0.31 3.19
CA ASP A 67 -2.85 0.01 4.60
C ASP A 67 -4.34 0.07 4.94
N LEU A 68 -5.15 0.72 4.12
CA LEU A 68 -6.61 0.81 4.32
C LEU A 68 -7.29 -0.56 4.24
N ARG A 69 -6.86 -1.42 3.32
CA ARG A 69 -7.35 -2.81 3.23
C ARG A 69 -7.01 -3.62 4.47
N THR A 70 -5.80 -3.47 4.98
CA THR A 70 -5.36 -4.14 6.22
C THR A 70 -6.15 -3.65 7.42
N ARG A 71 -6.34 -2.35 7.55
CA ARG A 71 -7.16 -1.75 8.61
C ARG A 71 -8.60 -2.21 8.54
N ARG A 72 -9.18 -2.29 7.34
CA ARG A 72 -10.53 -2.80 7.12
C ARG A 72 -10.68 -4.23 7.64
N GLU A 73 -9.72 -5.09 7.35
CA GLU A 73 -9.70 -6.47 7.81
C GLU A 73 -9.68 -6.55 9.34
N VAL A 74 -8.82 -5.78 9.98
CA VAL A 74 -8.61 -5.81 11.43
C VAL A 74 -9.72 -5.06 12.18
N GLU A 75 -10.11 -3.87 11.71
CA GLU A 75 -11.01 -2.97 12.43
C GLU A 75 -12.49 -3.19 12.10
N CYS A 76 -12.81 -3.61 10.88
CA CYS A 76 -14.19 -3.80 10.44
C CYS A 76 -14.59 -5.27 10.37
N PHE A 77 -13.91 -6.06 9.57
CA PHE A 77 -14.34 -7.45 9.33
C PHE A 77 -14.28 -8.32 10.58
N SER A 78 -13.33 -8.06 11.48
CA SER A 78 -13.27 -8.76 12.77
C SER A 78 -14.51 -8.51 13.62
N VAL A 79 -15.13 -7.34 13.51
CA VAL A 79 -16.37 -7.00 14.19
C VAL A 79 -17.57 -7.67 13.50
N ILE A 80 -17.67 -7.51 12.18
CA ILE A 80 -18.78 -8.05 11.39
C ILE A 80 -18.86 -9.58 11.52
N ASN A 81 -17.72 -10.24 11.65
CA ASN A 81 -17.62 -11.71 11.73
C ASN A 81 -17.64 -12.25 13.16
N ARG A 82 -18.12 -11.49 14.14
CA ARG A 82 -18.17 -11.93 15.55
C ARG A 82 -19.08 -13.13 15.82
N GLY A 83 -20.02 -13.41 14.92
CA GLY A 83 -20.87 -14.57 15.01
C GLY A 83 -22.24 -14.31 15.62
N GLN A 84 -23.08 -15.34 15.57
CA GLN A 84 -24.51 -15.25 15.92
C GLN A 84 -24.74 -14.83 17.37
N LEU A 85 -23.97 -15.37 18.32
CA LEU A 85 -24.18 -15.07 19.75
C LEU A 85 -23.98 -13.60 20.05
N TRP A 86 -23.01 -12.97 19.42
CA TRP A 86 -22.80 -11.53 19.57
C TRP A 86 -23.97 -10.74 18.96
N TYR A 87 -24.44 -11.14 17.77
CA TYR A 87 -25.54 -10.46 17.08
C TYR A 87 -26.88 -10.57 17.79
N GLU A 88 -27.08 -11.62 18.60
CA GLU A 88 -28.29 -11.75 19.42
C GLU A 88 -28.46 -10.60 20.42
N GLY A 89 -27.34 -10.01 20.86
CA GLY A 89 -27.35 -8.83 21.73
C GLY A 89 -27.45 -7.49 21.03
N VAL A 90 -27.50 -7.48 19.69
CA VAL A 90 -27.53 -6.25 18.89
C VAL A 90 -28.97 -5.84 18.59
N THR A 91 -29.33 -4.60 18.89
CA THR A 91 -30.66 -4.06 18.57
C THR A 91 -30.81 -3.81 17.07
N VAL A 92 -32.06 -3.63 16.61
CA VAL A 92 -32.33 -3.29 15.20
C VAL A 92 -31.62 -2.00 14.78
N LYS A 93 -31.67 -0.97 15.66
CA LYS A 93 -31.00 0.30 15.40
C LYS A 93 -29.49 0.13 15.32
N GLN A 94 -28.90 -0.64 16.23
CA GLN A 94 -27.47 -0.95 16.22
C GLN A 94 -27.07 -1.71 14.96
N LEU A 95 -27.91 -2.65 14.50
CA LEU A 95 -27.66 -3.37 13.27
C LEU A 95 -27.67 -2.44 12.05
N LEU A 96 -28.56 -1.45 12.00
CA LEU A 96 -28.59 -0.46 10.92
C LEU A 96 -27.32 0.39 10.93
N ASP A 97 -26.85 0.80 12.11
CA ASP A 97 -25.57 1.53 12.25
C ASP A 97 -24.39 0.68 11.77
N LEU A 98 -24.35 -0.60 12.11
CA LEU A 98 -23.32 -1.54 11.65
C LEU A 98 -23.32 -1.69 10.13
N ARG A 99 -24.49 -1.81 9.52
CA ARG A 99 -24.61 -1.94 8.07
C ARG A 99 -24.08 -0.71 7.35
N GLN A 100 -24.38 0.48 7.85
CA GLN A 100 -23.86 1.71 7.25
C GLN A 100 -22.35 1.82 7.43
N TRP A 101 -21.84 1.56 8.60
CA TRP A 101 -20.41 1.55 8.90
C TRP A 101 -19.66 0.53 8.02
N TYR A 102 -20.22 -0.66 7.85
CA TYR A 102 -19.66 -1.69 6.97
C TYR A 102 -19.60 -1.22 5.51
N LYS A 103 -20.67 -0.61 5.00
CA LYS A 103 -20.69 -0.05 3.64
C LYS A 103 -19.65 1.04 3.44
N ASP A 104 -19.48 1.90 4.45
CA ASP A 104 -18.48 2.96 4.40
C ASP A 104 -17.06 2.37 4.36
N TRP A 105 -16.80 1.31 5.10
CA TRP A 105 -15.53 0.60 5.03
C TRP A 105 -15.32 -0.10 3.67
N LEU A 106 -16.35 -0.65 3.07
CA LEU A 106 -16.23 -1.26 1.74
C LEU A 106 -15.82 -0.25 0.68
N ALA A 107 -16.22 1.01 0.85
CA ALA A 107 -15.88 2.10 -0.07
C ALA A 107 -14.57 2.81 0.28
N VAL A 108 -13.86 2.41 1.33
CA VAL A 108 -12.69 3.14 1.87
C VAL A 108 -11.56 3.31 0.85
N THR A 109 -11.38 2.37 -0.06
CA THR A 109 -10.35 2.46 -1.11
C THR A 109 -10.70 3.48 -2.19
N GLU A 110 -11.95 3.91 -2.27
CA GLU A 110 -12.43 4.97 -3.17
C GLU A 110 -12.48 6.32 -2.45
N THR A 111 -13.02 6.35 -1.24
CA THR A 111 -13.19 7.58 -0.46
C THR A 111 -11.91 8.05 0.21
N LEU A 112 -11.00 7.13 0.56
CA LEU A 112 -9.78 7.35 1.35
C LEU A 112 -10.08 7.92 2.75
N VAL A 113 -11.31 7.78 3.21
CA VAL A 113 -11.76 8.24 4.53
C VAL A 113 -12.11 7.03 5.39
N VAL A 114 -11.43 6.89 6.53
CA VAL A 114 -11.72 5.82 7.50
C VAL A 114 -13.01 6.16 8.23
N PRO A 115 -14.02 5.27 8.16
CA PRO A 115 -15.29 5.53 8.83
C PRO A 115 -15.15 5.58 10.36
N GLU A 116 -15.89 6.49 10.98
CA GLU A 116 -15.96 6.56 12.43
C GLU A 116 -16.73 5.36 12.99
N LYS A 117 -16.14 4.70 13.98
CA LYS A 117 -16.76 3.57 14.66
C LYS A 117 -18.03 4.01 15.39
N PRO A 118 -19.15 3.25 15.30
CA PRO A 118 -20.31 3.57 16.09
C PRO A 118 -19.99 3.70 17.59
N THR A 119 -20.56 4.68 18.26
CA THR A 119 -20.21 5.01 19.63
C THR A 119 -20.54 3.90 20.64
N TRP A 120 -21.55 3.09 20.34
CA TRP A 120 -21.96 1.96 21.19
C TRP A 120 -21.11 0.70 20.97
N LEU A 121 -20.30 0.68 19.92
CA LEU A 121 -19.50 -0.50 19.53
C LEU A 121 -18.20 -0.54 20.35
N THR A 122 -17.97 -1.65 21.00
CA THR A 122 -16.75 -1.91 21.79
C THR A 122 -15.95 -3.09 21.27
#